data_b43160459372772e60aecaac68027490
#
_entry.id   b43160459372772e60aecaac68027490
#
_cell.length_a   1.000
_cell.length_b   1.000
_cell.length_c   1.000
_cell.angle_alpha   90.00
_cell.angle_beta   90.00
_cell.angle_gamma   90.00
#
_symmetry.space_group_name_H-M   'P 1'
#
loop_
_entity.id
_entity.type
_entity.pdbx_description
1 polymer ?
#
loop_
_entity_poly.entity_id
_entity_poly.type
_entity_poly.pdbx_seq_one_letter_code
_entity_poly.pdbx_strand_id
1 'polypeptide(L)'
;MFFYHHKNSKTGKRIAWNIHNTFKSKYEKFQKGRGYKGTVSSRGLYLVNYTHPPTVFIELANIQNPADQKRILLKSNRQALANWLFEGLIAN
;
A
#
# COMPACT_ATOMS: atom_id res chain seq x y z
N MET A 1 6.50 2.36 -2.87
CA MET A 1 5.18 2.21 -2.23
C MET A 1 5.27 2.58 -0.78
N PHE A 2 4.37 3.43 -0.30
CA PHE A 2 4.40 3.89 1.08
C PHE A 2 3.05 3.68 1.73
N PHE A 3 3.07 3.23 2.99
CA PHE A 3 1.88 2.96 3.78
C PHE A 3 1.99 3.77 5.07
N TYR A 4 1.16 4.79 5.22
CA TYR A 4 1.22 5.71 6.36
C TYR A 4 0.02 5.48 7.29
N HIS A 5 0.28 5.45 8.59
CA HIS A 5 -0.74 5.31 9.62
C HIS A 5 -0.54 6.37 10.72
N HIS A 6 -1.55 6.58 11.54
CA HIS A 6 -1.42 7.45 12.72
C HIS A 6 -0.49 6.77 13.74
N LYS A 7 0.42 7.54 14.33
CA LYS A 7 1.41 7.04 15.30
C LYS A 7 0.79 6.34 16.53
N ASN A 8 -0.43 6.74 16.90
CA ASN A 8 -1.14 6.20 18.06
C ASN A 8 -2.19 5.14 17.70
N SER A 9 -2.37 4.82 16.40
CA SER A 9 -3.36 3.84 15.96
C SER A 9 -2.72 2.46 15.82
N LYS A 10 -2.93 1.60 16.80
CA LYS A 10 -2.50 0.19 16.72
C LYS A 10 -3.20 -0.55 15.58
N THR A 11 -4.49 -0.29 15.41
CA THR A 11 -5.29 -0.90 14.35
C THR A 11 -4.82 -0.42 12.96
N GLY A 12 -4.61 0.88 12.79
CA GLY A 12 -4.08 1.43 11.54
C GLY A 12 -2.71 0.84 11.19
N LYS A 13 -1.81 0.74 12.16
CA LYS A 13 -0.50 0.13 11.98
C LYS A 13 -0.61 -1.34 11.54
N ARG A 14 -1.47 -2.11 12.20
CA ARG A 14 -1.70 -3.53 11.86
C ARG A 14 -2.23 -3.68 10.45
N ILE A 15 -3.21 -2.89 10.06
CA ILE A 15 -3.78 -2.91 8.71
C ILE A 15 -2.72 -2.55 7.68
N ALA A 16 -1.94 -1.51 7.93
CA ALA A 16 -0.85 -1.08 7.04
C ALA A 16 0.17 -2.21 6.81
N TRP A 17 0.58 -2.88 7.87
CA TRP A 17 1.50 -4.02 7.78
C TRP A 17 0.89 -5.22 7.06
N ASN A 18 -0.38 -5.51 7.28
CA ASN A 18 -1.07 -6.61 6.58
C ASN A 18 -1.13 -6.35 5.08
N ILE A 19 -1.46 -5.13 4.68
CA ILE A 19 -1.48 -4.75 3.26
C ILE A 19 -0.06 -4.82 2.67
N HIS A 20 0.93 -4.24 3.36
CA HIS A 20 2.32 -4.28 2.94
C HIS A 20 2.81 -5.72 2.74
N ASN A 21 2.57 -6.60 3.70
CA ASN A 21 3.00 -8.00 3.63
C ASN A 21 2.32 -8.75 2.48
N THR A 22 1.05 -8.46 2.21
CA THR A 22 0.33 -9.01 1.07
C THR A 22 0.97 -8.57 -0.25
N PHE A 23 1.26 -7.29 -0.41
CA PHE A 23 1.94 -6.77 -1.60
C PHE A 23 3.31 -7.41 -1.78
N LYS A 24 4.10 -7.50 -0.71
CA LYS A 24 5.42 -8.14 -0.76
C LYS A 24 5.33 -9.58 -1.26
N SER A 25 4.41 -10.35 -0.71
CA SER A 25 4.17 -11.74 -1.11
C SER A 25 3.76 -11.86 -2.58
N LYS A 26 2.86 -10.98 -3.04
CA LYS A 26 2.40 -10.97 -4.44
C LYS A 26 3.52 -10.58 -5.41
N TYR A 27 4.34 -9.61 -5.07
CA TYR A 27 5.49 -9.22 -5.87
C TYR A 27 6.50 -10.36 -5.98
N GLU A 28 6.81 -11.04 -4.88
CA GLU A 28 7.71 -12.19 -4.89
C GLU A 28 7.19 -13.32 -5.77
N LYS A 29 5.87 -13.53 -5.81
CA LYS A 29 5.24 -14.59 -6.60
C LYS A 29 5.10 -14.23 -8.08
N PHE A 30 4.64 -13.02 -8.40
CA PHE A 30 4.25 -12.63 -9.76
C PHE A 30 5.20 -11.66 -10.44
N GLN A 31 6.11 -11.02 -9.71
CA GLN A 31 6.98 -9.96 -10.20
C GLN A 31 8.43 -10.16 -9.74
N LYS A 32 8.91 -11.40 -9.80
CA LYS A 32 10.23 -11.79 -9.24
C LYS A 32 11.40 -10.92 -9.69
N GLY A 33 11.43 -10.54 -10.96
CA GLY A 33 12.54 -9.75 -11.52
C GLY A 33 12.53 -8.28 -11.13
N ARG A 34 11.46 -7.81 -10.49
CA ARG A 34 11.22 -6.39 -10.28
C ARG A 34 11.60 -5.90 -8.90
N GLY A 35 11.53 -6.78 -7.91
CA GLY A 35 11.74 -6.41 -6.52
C GLY A 35 10.59 -5.59 -5.95
N TYR A 36 10.31 -5.77 -4.67
CA TYR A 36 9.32 -4.99 -3.95
C TYR A 36 10.01 -4.03 -3.00
N LYS A 37 9.64 -2.75 -3.09
CA LYS A 37 10.08 -1.73 -2.13
C LYS A 37 8.85 -1.07 -1.54
N GLY A 38 8.56 -1.40 -0.29
CA GLY A 38 7.46 -0.82 0.46
C GLY A 38 7.90 -0.43 1.85
N THR A 39 7.39 0.68 2.35
CA THR A 39 7.71 1.21 3.67
C THR A 39 6.44 1.47 4.44
N VAL A 40 6.37 0.98 5.67
CA VAL A 40 5.30 1.29 6.61
C VAL A 40 5.86 2.25 7.66
N SER A 41 5.21 3.38 7.84
CA SER A 41 5.63 4.38 8.81
C SER A 41 4.46 5.23 9.30
N SER A 42 4.66 5.91 10.42
CA SER A 42 3.76 6.98 10.82
C SER A 42 4.19 8.29 10.16
N ARG A 43 3.22 9.08 9.73
CA ARG A 43 3.48 10.39 9.15
C ARG A 43 2.33 11.33 9.50
N GLY A 44 2.68 12.59 9.79
CA GLY A 44 1.73 13.63 10.13
C GLY A 44 0.94 14.13 8.93
N LEU A 45 0.16 13.27 8.30
CA LEU A 45 -0.72 13.61 7.20
C LEU A 45 -2.10 13.97 7.76
N TYR A 46 -2.74 14.99 7.17
CA TYR A 46 -4.05 15.45 7.60
C TYR A 46 -5.08 14.32 7.64
N LEU A 47 -5.21 13.57 6.54
CA LEU A 47 -6.18 12.48 6.43
C LEU A 47 -5.93 11.36 7.45
N VAL A 48 -4.69 11.13 7.84
CA VAL A 48 -4.33 10.11 8.84
C VAL A 48 -4.57 10.61 10.26
N ASN A 49 -4.21 11.87 10.52
CA ASN A 49 -4.22 12.41 11.89
C ASN A 49 -5.59 12.90 12.35
N TYR A 50 -6.45 13.33 11.41
CA TYR A 50 -7.73 13.99 11.74
C TYR A 50 -8.96 13.21 11.30
N THR A 51 -8.81 11.94 10.92
CA THR A 51 -9.94 11.04 10.68
C THR A 51 -10.21 10.22 11.91
N HIS A 52 -11.49 10.01 12.21
CA HIS A 52 -11.91 9.26 13.40
C HIS A 52 -11.68 7.75 13.29
N PRO A 53 -12.04 7.07 12.18
CA PRO A 53 -11.77 5.64 12.05
C PRO A 53 -10.28 5.37 11.83
N PRO A 54 -9.79 4.15 12.13
CA PRO A 54 -8.45 3.75 11.73
C PRO A 54 -8.25 3.96 10.23
N THR A 55 -7.17 4.64 9.85
CA THR A 55 -6.93 5.07 8.47
C THR A 55 -5.51 4.70 8.06
N VAL A 56 -5.38 4.20 6.84
CA VAL A 56 -4.09 3.99 6.18
C VAL A 56 -4.07 4.80 4.89
N PHE A 57 -3.06 5.64 4.75
CA PHE A 57 -2.83 6.39 3.52
C PHE A 57 -1.76 5.65 2.70
N ILE A 58 -2.07 5.34 1.45
CA ILE A 58 -1.19 4.53 0.61
C ILE A 58 -0.78 5.30 -0.63
N GLU A 59 0.53 5.41 -0.86
CA GLU A 59 1.10 5.88 -2.11
C GLU A 59 1.55 4.67 -2.92
N LEU A 60 0.79 4.31 -3.95
CA LEU A 60 1.01 3.11 -4.75
C LEU A 60 2.15 3.25 -5.75
N ALA A 61 2.38 4.45 -6.25
CA ALA A 61 3.33 4.68 -7.34
C ALA A 61 3.91 6.09 -7.26
N ASN A 62 5.09 6.27 -7.86
CA ASN A 62 5.67 7.59 -8.04
C ASN A 62 5.19 8.18 -9.37
N ILE A 63 4.37 9.20 -9.31
CA ILE A 63 3.78 9.85 -10.48
C ILE A 63 4.83 10.42 -11.44
N GLN A 64 6.02 10.74 -10.95
CA GLN A 64 7.12 11.28 -11.77
C GLN A 64 7.98 10.20 -12.41
N ASN A 65 7.77 8.92 -12.10
CA ASN A 65 8.51 7.81 -12.66
C ASN A 65 7.79 7.27 -13.90
N PRO A 66 8.39 7.34 -15.11
CA PRO A 66 7.73 6.88 -16.35
C PRO A 66 7.31 5.41 -16.33
N ALA A 67 8.08 4.54 -15.69
CA ALA A 67 7.73 3.13 -15.57
C ALA A 67 6.51 2.93 -14.67
N ASP A 68 6.42 3.65 -13.55
CA ASP A 68 5.27 3.64 -12.67
C ASP A 68 4.02 4.20 -13.36
N GLN A 69 4.18 5.28 -14.12
CA GLN A 69 3.08 5.85 -14.91
C GLN A 69 2.49 4.81 -15.88
N LYS A 70 3.33 4.11 -16.62
CA LYS A 70 2.89 3.07 -17.56
C LYS A 70 2.11 1.96 -16.85
N ARG A 71 2.60 1.53 -15.69
CA ARG A 71 1.97 0.45 -14.93
C ARG A 71 0.59 0.84 -14.41
N ILE A 72 0.46 2.04 -13.86
CA ILE A 72 -0.81 2.49 -13.28
C ILE A 72 -1.86 2.78 -14.34
N LEU A 73 -1.44 3.07 -15.58
CA LEU A 73 -2.35 3.28 -16.70
C LEU A 73 -2.91 1.98 -17.28
N LEU A 74 -2.29 0.84 -17.02
CA LEU A 74 -2.80 -0.45 -17.47
C LEU A 74 -3.93 -0.93 -16.56
N LYS A 75 -5.09 -1.16 -17.14
CA LYS A 75 -6.29 -1.59 -16.40
C LYS A 75 -6.05 -2.89 -15.64
N SER A 76 -5.37 -3.86 -16.25
CA SER A 76 -5.05 -5.13 -15.60
C SER A 76 -4.17 -4.96 -14.36
N ASN A 77 -3.21 -4.04 -14.40
CA ASN A 77 -2.36 -3.75 -13.26
C ASN A 77 -3.15 -3.08 -12.12
N ARG A 78 -4.03 -2.13 -12.47
CA ARG A 78 -4.90 -1.51 -11.45
C ARG A 78 -5.82 -2.54 -10.80
N GLN A 79 -6.35 -3.47 -11.58
CA GLN A 79 -7.20 -4.54 -11.05
C GLN A 79 -6.42 -5.46 -10.11
N ALA A 80 -5.20 -5.83 -10.47
CA ALA A 80 -4.33 -6.63 -9.61
C ALA A 80 -4.05 -5.90 -8.29
N LEU A 81 -3.70 -4.62 -8.34
CA LEU A 81 -3.46 -3.80 -7.15
C LEU A 81 -4.71 -3.73 -6.26
N ALA A 82 -5.88 -3.54 -6.84
CA ALA A 82 -7.15 -3.51 -6.11
C ALA A 82 -7.44 -4.84 -5.41
N ASN A 83 -7.19 -5.96 -6.09
CA ASN A 83 -7.35 -7.29 -5.52
C ASN A 83 -6.40 -7.51 -4.33
N TRP A 84 -5.16 -7.09 -4.46
CA TRP A 84 -4.16 -7.22 -3.39
C TRP A 84 -4.46 -6.31 -2.19
N LEU A 85 -4.97 -5.11 -2.45
CA LEU A 85 -5.46 -4.22 -1.38
C LEU A 85 -6.59 -4.89 -0.60
N PHE A 86 -7.54 -5.47 -1.30
CA PHE A 86 -8.66 -6.18 -0.67
C PHE A 86 -8.16 -7.35 0.17
N GLU A 87 -7.29 -8.20 -0.38
CA GLU A 87 -6.72 -9.33 0.36
C GLU A 87 -5.98 -8.87 1.62
N GLY A 88 -5.18 -7.82 1.51
CA GLY A 88 -4.45 -7.28 2.66
C GLY A 88 -5.36 -6.66 3.72
N LEU A 89 -6.44 -6.02 3.28
CA LEU A 89 -7.40 -5.39 4.18
C LEU A 89 -8.15 -6.42 5.03
N ILE A 90 -8.52 -7.55 4.44
CA ILE A 90 -9.23 -8.62 5.15
C ILE A 90 -8.31 -9.61 5.87
N ALA A 91 -6.99 -9.49 5.72
CA ALA A 91 -6.03 -10.33 6.43
C ALA A 91 -6.07 -10.04 7.94
N ASN A 92 -5.86 -11.06 8.73
CA ASN A 92 -5.83 -10.96 10.19
C ASN A 92 -4.42 -10.95 10.74
#